data_24858730035485e81cae490be7cfef11
#
_entry.id   24858730035485e81cae490be7cfef11
#
_cell.length_a   1.000
_cell.length_b   1.000
_cell.length_c   1.000
_cell.angle_alpha   90.00
_cell.angle_beta   90.00
_cell.angle_gamma   90.00
#
_symmetry.space_group_name_H-M   'P 1'
#
loop_
_entity.id
_entity.type
_entity.pdbx_description
1 polymer ?
#
loop_
_entity_poly.entity_id
_entity_poly.type
_entity_poly.pdbx_seq_one_letter_code
_entity_poly.pdbx_strand_id
1 'polypeptide(L)'
;MEKITKKSFVEALTTNVSVLVGNVFNKSDEAVQTAIDSVKELNKTVTRSGKLSGKYINFTLSNGKISSLALNDAGSHDYFIHKAESGIYYIQKTTQENDYGCEIRKDVCYCVYAIA
;
A
#
# COMPACT_ATOMS: atom_id res chain seq x y z
N MET A 1 -0.48 -10.66 -8.59
CA MET A 1 -1.08 -10.13 -7.34
C MET A 1 -2.41 -10.80 -7.11
N GLU A 2 -2.68 -11.13 -5.88
CA GLU A 2 -3.92 -11.77 -5.46
C GLU A 2 -4.76 -10.78 -4.66
N LYS A 3 -6.04 -10.63 -5.01
CA LYS A 3 -6.95 -9.74 -4.31
C LYS A 3 -7.31 -10.31 -2.93
N ILE A 4 -7.24 -9.49 -1.90
CA ILE A 4 -7.58 -9.83 -0.53
C ILE A 4 -8.65 -8.88 0.02
N THR A 5 -9.18 -9.20 1.19
CA THR A 5 -10.13 -8.34 1.88
C THR A 5 -9.41 -7.20 2.60
N LYS A 6 -10.14 -6.11 2.83
CA LYS A 6 -9.68 -5.01 3.70
C LYS A 6 -9.25 -5.52 5.07
N LYS A 7 -10.03 -6.44 5.65
CA LYS A 7 -9.72 -7.04 6.95
C LYS A 7 -8.37 -7.76 6.95
N SER A 8 -8.09 -8.56 5.91
CA SER A 8 -6.81 -9.26 5.78
C SER A 8 -5.64 -8.29 5.61
N PHE A 9 -5.83 -7.23 4.84
CA PHE A 9 -4.83 -6.17 4.66
C PHE A 9 -4.52 -5.48 6.00
N VAL A 10 -5.55 -5.04 6.71
CA VAL A 10 -5.39 -4.38 8.02
C VAL A 10 -4.72 -5.31 9.03
N GLU A 11 -5.14 -6.56 9.09
CA GLU A 11 -4.55 -7.55 9.99
C GLU A 11 -3.05 -7.73 9.72
N ALA A 12 -2.67 -7.86 8.46
CA ALA A 12 -1.26 -8.01 8.06
C ALA A 12 -0.41 -6.82 8.53
N LEU A 13 -0.89 -5.60 8.34
CA LEU A 13 -0.12 -4.39 8.66
C LEU A 13 -0.22 -3.95 10.12
N THR A 14 -1.08 -4.58 10.91
CA THR A 14 -1.19 -4.30 12.35
C THR A 14 -0.59 -5.40 13.23
N THR A 15 -0.34 -6.57 12.69
CA THR A 15 0.30 -7.68 13.41
C THR A 15 1.76 -7.88 13.05
N ASN A 16 2.24 -7.21 12.00
CA ASN A 16 3.61 -7.30 11.54
C ASN A 16 4.23 -5.90 11.44
N VAL A 17 5.53 -5.84 11.64
CA VAL A 17 6.32 -4.67 11.26
C VAL A 17 6.47 -4.67 9.74
N SER A 18 6.28 -3.54 9.11
CA SER A 18 6.35 -3.40 7.67
C SER A 18 7.28 -2.28 7.22
N VAL A 19 7.55 -2.26 5.94
CA VAL A 19 8.34 -1.20 5.27
C VAL A 19 7.44 -0.60 4.18
N LEU A 20 7.34 0.72 4.13
CA LEU A 20 6.73 1.38 2.96
C LEU A 20 7.73 1.31 1.81
N VAL A 21 7.38 0.55 0.78
CA VAL A 21 8.21 0.42 -0.42
C VAL A 21 8.07 1.64 -1.30
N GLY A 22 6.84 2.14 -1.46
CA GLY A 22 6.59 3.36 -2.19
C GLY A 22 5.14 3.50 -2.65
N ASN A 23 4.89 4.59 -3.35
CA ASN A 23 3.63 4.87 -4.02
C ASN A 23 3.85 4.82 -5.53
N VAL A 24 2.91 4.23 -6.25
CA VAL A 24 2.94 4.14 -7.71
C VAL A 24 1.65 4.75 -8.25
N PHE A 25 1.78 5.64 -9.22
CA PHE A 25 0.64 6.39 -9.78
C PHE A 25 0.40 6.02 -11.23
N ASN A 26 -0.88 5.83 -11.57
CA ASN A 26 -1.37 5.66 -12.95
C ASN A 26 -0.64 4.59 -13.75
N LYS A 27 -0.40 3.44 -13.11
CA LYS A 27 0.16 2.24 -13.72
C LYS A 27 -0.87 1.11 -13.68
N SER A 28 -0.64 0.07 -14.48
CA SER A 28 -1.44 -1.15 -14.44
C SER A 28 -1.04 -2.05 -13.27
N ASP A 29 -1.93 -2.98 -12.90
CA ASP A 29 -1.62 -4.00 -11.89
C ASP A 29 -0.38 -4.81 -12.30
N GLU A 30 -0.26 -5.16 -13.59
CA GLU A 30 0.90 -5.89 -14.11
C GLU A 30 2.20 -5.09 -13.97
N ALA A 31 2.15 -3.79 -14.22
CA ALA A 31 3.33 -2.92 -14.08
C ALA A 31 3.79 -2.85 -12.62
N VAL A 32 2.86 -2.76 -11.69
CA VAL A 32 3.18 -2.78 -10.25
C VAL A 32 3.78 -4.13 -9.85
N GLN A 33 3.17 -5.22 -10.29
CA GLN A 33 3.67 -6.56 -10.02
C GLN A 33 5.08 -6.76 -10.58
N THR A 34 5.32 -6.33 -11.82
CA THR A 34 6.64 -6.41 -12.45
C THR A 34 7.68 -5.60 -11.67
N ALA A 35 7.32 -4.40 -11.22
CA ALA A 35 8.21 -3.57 -10.41
C ALA A 35 8.58 -4.25 -9.09
N ILE A 36 7.60 -4.87 -8.42
CA ILE A 36 7.83 -5.62 -7.18
C ILE A 36 8.73 -6.83 -7.45
N ASP A 37 8.45 -7.59 -8.50
CA ASP A 37 9.22 -8.79 -8.86
C ASP A 37 10.67 -8.47 -9.25
N SER A 38 10.95 -7.23 -9.65
CA SER A 38 12.31 -6.79 -9.99
C SER A 38 13.15 -6.41 -8.77
N VAL A 39 12.54 -6.28 -7.60
CA VAL A 39 13.26 -5.99 -6.35
C VAL A 39 14.02 -7.25 -5.93
N LYS A 40 15.34 -7.15 -5.85
CA LYS A 40 16.19 -8.28 -5.45
C LYS A 40 16.32 -8.36 -3.94
N GLU A 41 16.45 -7.20 -3.28
CA GLU A 41 16.62 -7.11 -1.84
C GLU A 41 15.80 -5.94 -1.31
N LEU A 42 15.02 -6.21 -0.27
CA LEU A 42 14.18 -5.21 0.37
C LEU A 42 15.01 -4.35 1.31
N ASN A 43 14.95 -3.02 1.13
CA ASN A 43 15.56 -2.07 2.06
C ASN A 43 14.68 -1.96 3.33
N LYS A 44 15.22 -2.44 4.45
CA LYS A 44 14.50 -2.46 5.74
C LYS A 44 14.95 -1.37 6.72
N THR A 45 15.53 -0.28 6.23
CA THR A 45 16.07 0.77 7.12
C THR A 45 15.01 1.60 7.81
N VAL A 46 13.81 1.72 7.22
CA VAL A 46 12.70 2.46 7.82
C VAL A 46 11.52 1.51 8.02
N THR A 47 11.44 0.95 9.20
CA THR A 47 10.35 0.05 9.57
C THR A 47 9.20 0.81 10.24
N ARG A 48 8.02 0.21 10.20
CA ARG A 48 6.78 0.80 10.70
C ARG A 48 5.98 -0.24 11.46
N SER A 49 5.49 0.15 12.64
CA SER A 49 4.51 -0.64 13.41
C SER A 49 3.14 -0.03 13.23
N GLY A 50 2.20 -0.78 12.72
CA GLY A 50 0.84 -0.30 12.42
C GLY A 50 -0.15 -0.60 13.52
N LYS A 51 -1.05 0.37 13.78
CA LYS A 51 -2.17 0.22 14.69
C LYS A 51 -3.43 0.80 14.08
N LEU A 52 -4.52 0.04 14.11
CA LEU A 52 -5.81 0.52 13.62
C LEU A 52 -6.39 1.56 14.59
N SER A 53 -6.74 2.72 14.04
CA SER A 53 -7.39 3.81 14.77
C SER A 53 -8.50 4.39 13.90
N GLY A 54 -9.76 4.02 14.18
CA GLY A 54 -10.89 4.44 13.36
C GLY A 54 -10.76 3.99 11.91
N LYS A 55 -10.69 4.95 11.00
CA LYS A 55 -10.59 4.72 9.54
C LYS A 55 -9.14 4.76 9.03
N TYR A 56 -8.16 4.71 9.92
CA TYR A 56 -6.75 4.84 9.59
C TYR A 56 -5.96 3.68 10.19
N ILE A 57 -4.88 3.31 9.49
CA ILE A 57 -3.78 2.60 10.13
C ILE A 57 -2.73 3.65 10.45
N ASN A 58 -2.45 3.85 11.72
CA ASN A 58 -1.38 4.72 12.16
C ASN A 58 -0.10 3.92 12.31
N PHE A 59 0.94 4.35 11.60
CA PHE A 59 2.24 3.72 11.67
C PHE A 59 3.18 4.54 12.50
N THR A 60 3.83 3.90 13.47
CA THR A 60 4.96 4.49 14.19
C THR A 60 6.24 4.03 13.51
N LEU A 61 6.98 4.97 12.96
CA LEU A 61 8.23 4.71 12.28
C LEU A 61 9.35 4.44 13.30
N SER A 62 10.42 3.80 12.86
CA SER A 62 11.59 3.52 13.72
C SER A 62 12.22 4.77 14.34
N ASN A 63 12.04 5.96 13.74
CA ASN A 63 12.50 7.23 14.31
C ASN A 63 11.46 7.90 15.26
N GLY A 64 10.35 7.24 15.56
CA GLY A 64 9.29 7.72 16.43
C GLY A 64 8.25 8.63 15.77
N LYS A 65 8.41 8.98 14.50
CA LYS A 65 7.41 9.75 13.74
C LYS A 65 6.20 8.88 13.42
N ILE A 66 5.04 9.52 13.25
CA ILE A 66 3.78 8.85 12.93
C ILE A 66 3.37 9.19 11.50
N SER A 67 2.98 8.15 10.76
CA SER A 67 2.41 8.26 9.42
C SER A 67 1.09 7.49 9.39
N SER A 68 0.11 7.96 8.64
CA SER A 68 -1.22 7.35 8.61
C SER A 68 -1.60 6.93 7.20
N LEU A 69 -2.25 5.77 7.08
CA LEU A 69 -2.87 5.29 5.85
C LEU A 69 -4.38 5.34 6.01
N ALA A 70 -5.05 6.11 5.16
CA ALA A 70 -6.49 6.17 5.14
C ALA A 70 -7.08 4.90 4.52
N LEU A 71 -8.08 4.33 5.19
CA LEU A 71 -8.80 3.15 4.70
C LEU A 71 -10.15 3.49 4.09
N ASN A 72 -10.55 4.75 4.18
CA ASN A 72 -11.93 5.15 3.88
C ASN A 72 -11.98 6.62 3.44
N ASP A 73 -11.11 7.01 2.50
CA ASP A 73 -11.14 8.33 1.88
C ASP A 73 -11.95 8.30 0.57
N ALA A 74 -11.87 9.36 -0.22
CA ALA A 74 -12.56 9.44 -1.49
C ALA A 74 -12.05 8.39 -2.48
N GLY A 75 -12.95 7.81 -3.26
CA GLY A 75 -12.64 6.80 -4.26
C GLY A 75 -12.91 5.37 -3.79
N SER A 76 -12.48 4.42 -4.61
CA SER A 76 -12.59 2.98 -4.35
C SER A 76 -11.25 2.42 -3.91
N HIS A 77 -11.27 1.52 -2.93
CA HIS A 77 -10.07 0.84 -2.45
C HIS A 77 -10.14 -0.66 -2.73
N ASP A 78 -9.09 -1.17 -3.36
CA ASP A 78 -8.85 -2.60 -3.51
C ASP A 78 -7.55 -2.97 -2.81
N TYR A 79 -7.48 -4.19 -2.30
CA TYR A 79 -6.35 -4.66 -1.52
C TYR A 79 -5.79 -5.94 -2.12
N PHE A 80 -4.48 -6.04 -2.14
CA PHE A 80 -3.78 -7.17 -2.74
C PHE A 80 -2.65 -7.66 -1.85
N ILE A 81 -2.36 -8.95 -1.97
CA ILE A 81 -1.13 -9.55 -1.51
C ILE A 81 -0.31 -9.98 -2.73
N HIS A 82 0.99 -9.80 -2.69
CA HIS A 82 1.90 -10.30 -3.71
C HIS A 82 3.14 -10.89 -3.05
N LYS A 83 3.40 -12.16 -3.38
CA LYS A 83 4.58 -12.87 -2.88
C LYS A 83 5.64 -12.84 -3.96
N ALA A 84 6.77 -12.22 -3.65
CA ALA A 84 7.92 -12.11 -4.54
C ALA A 84 9.15 -12.73 -3.87
N GLU A 85 10.22 -12.87 -4.63
CA GLU A 85 11.49 -13.40 -4.12
C GLU A 85 12.04 -12.56 -2.97
N SER A 86 11.88 -11.23 -3.05
CA SER A 86 12.35 -10.30 -2.01
C SER A 86 11.48 -10.25 -0.76
N GLY A 87 10.27 -10.81 -0.77
CA GLY A 87 9.39 -10.81 0.39
C GLY A 87 7.91 -10.84 0.06
N ILE A 88 7.10 -10.58 1.08
CA ILE A 88 5.64 -10.55 1.00
C ILE A 88 5.19 -9.09 1.01
N TYR A 89 4.41 -8.71 0.00
CA TYR A 89 3.95 -7.35 -0.21
C TYR A 89 2.45 -7.25 -0.05
N TYR A 90 2.01 -6.16 0.57
CA TYR A 90 0.60 -5.80 0.72
C TYR A 90 0.37 -4.45 0.06
N ILE A 91 -0.64 -4.37 -0.79
CA ILE A 91 -0.86 -3.22 -1.66
C ILE A 91 -2.29 -2.70 -1.47
N GLN A 92 -2.42 -1.40 -1.25
CA GLN A 92 -3.69 -0.70 -1.35
C GLN A 92 -3.74 0.01 -2.70
N LYS A 93 -4.73 -0.32 -3.50
CA LYS A 93 -5.01 0.36 -4.76
C LYS A 93 -6.20 1.27 -4.58
N THR A 94 -6.01 2.57 -4.76
CA THR A 94 -7.08 3.57 -4.71
C THR A 94 -7.37 4.07 -6.11
N THR A 95 -8.64 3.99 -6.52
CA THR A 95 -9.10 4.53 -7.79
C THR A 95 -10.05 5.70 -7.50
N GLN A 96 -9.78 6.86 -8.09
CA GLN A 96 -10.53 8.08 -7.85
C GLN A 96 -10.80 8.81 -9.16
N GLU A 97 -12.04 9.28 -9.35
CA GLU A 97 -12.39 10.17 -10.45
C GLU A 97 -12.01 11.60 -10.08
N ASN A 98 -11.23 12.26 -10.94
CA ASN A 98 -10.81 13.63 -10.77
C ASN A 98 -11.23 14.47 -11.98
N ASP A 99 -11.70 15.69 -11.70
CA ASP A 99 -12.07 16.67 -12.70
C ASP A 99 -10.87 17.57 -13.01
N TYR A 100 -10.41 17.52 -14.25
CA TYR A 100 -9.30 18.34 -14.74
C TYR A 100 -9.79 19.45 -15.68
N GLY A 101 -10.98 19.99 -15.42
CA GLY A 101 -11.59 21.06 -16.20
C GLY A 101 -12.39 20.52 -17.37
N CYS A 102 -11.80 20.30 -18.54
CA CYS A 102 -12.50 19.81 -19.72
C CYS A 102 -12.61 18.28 -19.82
N GLU A 103 -12.01 17.55 -18.86
CA GLU A 103 -12.11 16.08 -18.83
C GLU A 103 -12.17 15.56 -17.40
N ILE A 104 -12.85 14.41 -17.25
CA ILE A 104 -12.86 13.62 -16.02
C ILE A 104 -11.99 12.39 -16.26
N ARG A 105 -10.99 12.17 -15.39
CA ARG A 105 -10.09 11.02 -15.46
C ARG A 105 -10.18 10.18 -14.20
N LYS A 106 -9.93 8.89 -14.37
CA LYS A 106 -9.68 7.99 -13.25
C LYS A 106 -8.18 7.97 -12.96
N ASP A 107 -7.82 8.44 -11.79
CA ASP A 107 -6.45 8.33 -11.29
C ASP A 107 -6.35 7.13 -10.35
N VAL A 108 -5.25 6.41 -10.46
CA VAL A 108 -4.99 5.20 -9.67
C VAL A 108 -3.70 5.40 -8.89
N CYS A 109 -3.76 5.13 -7.59
CA CYS A 109 -2.59 5.17 -6.70
C CYS A 109 -2.45 3.81 -6.01
N TYR A 110 -1.24 3.25 -6.06
CA TYR A 110 -0.89 2.06 -5.30
C TYR A 110 0.03 2.45 -4.17
N CYS A 111 -0.33 2.03 -2.97
CA CYS A 111 0.52 2.17 -1.80
C CYS A 111 1.06 0.79 -1.43
N VAL A 112 2.37 0.59 -1.54
CA VAL A 112 3.00 -0.72 -1.46
C VAL A 112 3.78 -0.84 -0.16
N TYR A 113 3.40 -1.81 0.65
CA TYR A 113 4.07 -2.18 1.89
C TYR A 113 4.66 -3.58 1.76
N ALA A 114 5.82 -3.80 2.38
CA ALA A 114 6.39 -5.13 2.51
C ALA A 114 6.52 -5.49 3.98
N ILE A 115 6.36 -6.78 4.30
CA ILE A 115 6.62 -7.28 5.64
C ILE A 115 8.13 -7.26 5.89
N ALA A 116 8.52 -6.69 7.00
CA ALA A 116 9.93 -6.56 7.37
C ALA A 116 10.56 -7.89 7.78
#